data_5cf6eccbd12b16e2f0801309c6c0178e
#
_entry.id   5cf6eccbd12b16e2f0801309c6c0178e
#
_cell.length_a   1.000
_cell.length_b   1.000
_cell.length_c   1.000
_cell.angle_alpha   90.00
_cell.angle_beta   90.00
_cell.angle_gamma   90.00
#
_symmetry.space_group_name_H-M   'P 1'
#
loop_
_entity.id
_entity.type
_entity.pdbx_description
1 polymer ?
#
loop_
_entity_poly.entity_id
_entity_poly.type
_entity_poly.pdbx_seq_one_letter_code
_entity_poly.pdbx_strand_id
1 'polypeptide(L)'
;LNYCKENGIDFWAYMVLEQGALSGKYDTAHPLPAGSQRGDTYNPLLPQIEKLVAAMRTVGDKYGITPAQVALAWAIGKGTTPIIGVTKPAQVQDALEAIKVTLTDDEMKVLEETAENTGVDTRGAWEMPMI
;
A
#
# COMPACT_ATOMS: atom_id res chain seq x y z
N LEU A 1 -7.88 11.91 -8.26
CA LEU A 1 -8.93 10.93 -7.97
C LEU A 1 -10.32 11.58 -8.02
N ASN A 2 -10.55 12.74 -7.34
CA ASN A 2 -11.86 13.41 -7.31
C ASN A 2 -12.38 13.76 -8.72
N TYR A 3 -11.52 14.31 -9.57
CA TYR A 3 -11.88 14.60 -10.97
C TYR A 3 -12.39 13.36 -11.71
N CYS A 4 -11.73 12.21 -11.52
CA CYS A 4 -12.16 10.95 -12.16
C CYS A 4 -13.54 10.53 -11.66
N LYS A 5 -13.79 10.61 -10.35
CA LYS A 5 -15.09 10.27 -9.75
C LYS A 5 -16.21 11.17 -10.27
N GLU A 6 -15.96 12.48 -10.33
CA GLU A 6 -16.95 13.48 -10.82
C GLU A 6 -17.28 13.32 -12.29
N ASN A 7 -16.37 12.79 -13.09
CA ASN A 7 -16.51 12.63 -14.54
C ASN A 7 -16.75 11.17 -14.96
N GLY A 8 -16.99 10.24 -14.03
CA GLY A 8 -17.25 8.83 -14.35
C GLY A 8 -16.06 8.11 -15.02
N ILE A 9 -14.84 8.52 -14.68
CA ILE A 9 -13.61 7.93 -15.21
C ILE A 9 -13.07 6.91 -14.22
N ASP A 10 -12.82 5.67 -14.67
CA ASP A 10 -12.19 4.65 -13.87
C ASP A 10 -10.73 5.02 -13.56
N PHE A 11 -10.36 4.98 -12.28
CA PHE A 11 -9.00 5.21 -11.83
C PHE A 11 -8.32 3.89 -11.50
N TRP A 12 -7.32 3.51 -12.29
CA TRP A 12 -6.53 2.31 -12.08
C TRP A 12 -5.26 2.67 -11.31
N ALA A 13 -5.14 2.16 -10.08
CA ALA A 13 -4.02 2.43 -9.20
C ALA A 13 -2.95 1.35 -9.33
N TYR A 14 -1.75 1.72 -9.73
CA TYR A 14 -0.58 0.83 -9.74
C TYR A 14 0.28 1.03 -8.48
N MET A 15 1.22 0.13 -8.24
CA MET A 15 2.16 0.17 -7.10
C MET A 15 1.51 0.22 -5.71
N VAL A 16 0.30 -0.30 -5.57
CA VAL A 16 -0.50 -0.26 -4.32
C VAL A 16 0.24 -0.88 -3.12
N LEU A 17 1.18 -1.79 -3.35
CA LEU A 17 2.01 -2.42 -2.32
C LEU A 17 3.43 -1.82 -2.24
N GLU A 18 3.71 -0.72 -2.94
CA GLU A 18 5.06 -0.12 -3.00
C GLU A 18 6.13 -1.18 -3.27
N GLN A 19 5.95 -1.94 -4.34
CA GLN A 19 6.83 -3.05 -4.72
C GLN A 19 7.07 -4.08 -3.59
N GLY A 20 6.14 -4.19 -2.66
CA GLY A 20 6.19 -5.11 -1.52
C GLY A 20 6.65 -4.48 -0.22
N ALA A 21 7.08 -3.23 -0.19
CA ALA A 21 7.48 -2.53 1.04
C ALA A 21 6.33 -2.45 2.07
N LEU A 22 5.08 -2.36 1.59
CA LEU A 22 3.88 -2.32 2.44
C LEU A 22 3.30 -3.72 2.76
N SER A 23 3.95 -4.79 2.34
CA SER A 23 3.45 -6.16 2.58
C SER A 23 3.54 -6.61 4.04
N GLY A 24 4.31 -5.93 4.88
CA GLY A 24 4.62 -6.36 6.24
C GLY A 24 5.68 -7.47 6.30
N LYS A 25 6.29 -7.82 5.16
CA LYS A 25 7.36 -8.83 5.07
C LYS A 25 8.73 -8.26 5.39
N TYR A 26 8.92 -6.96 5.12
CA TYR A 26 10.20 -6.28 5.25
C TYR A 26 10.14 -5.25 6.38
N ASP A 27 11.21 -5.18 7.16
CA ASP A 27 11.42 -4.23 8.26
C ASP A 27 12.92 -3.95 8.41
N THR A 28 13.32 -3.15 9.37
CA THR A 28 14.73 -2.81 9.62
C THR A 28 15.57 -4.03 10.00
N ALA A 29 14.97 -5.03 10.62
CA ALA A 29 15.65 -6.30 10.98
C ALA A 29 15.71 -7.28 9.79
N HIS A 30 14.75 -7.18 8.87
CA HIS A 30 14.61 -8.05 7.69
C HIS A 30 14.45 -7.17 6.44
N PRO A 31 15.51 -6.49 5.98
CA PRO A 31 15.41 -5.56 4.86
C PRO A 31 15.19 -6.27 3.52
N LEU A 32 14.80 -5.49 2.51
CA LEU A 32 14.78 -5.98 1.13
C LEU A 32 16.19 -6.39 0.69
N PRO A 33 16.29 -7.32 -0.30
CA PRO A 33 17.59 -7.82 -0.75
C PRO A 33 18.57 -6.70 -1.12
N ALA A 34 19.75 -6.73 -0.50
CA ALA A 34 20.83 -5.78 -0.79
C ALA A 34 21.26 -5.85 -2.26
N GLY A 35 21.60 -4.72 -2.85
CA GLY A 35 21.99 -4.62 -4.26
C GLY A 35 20.84 -4.79 -5.25
N SER A 36 19.61 -4.87 -4.78
CA SER A 36 18.43 -4.79 -5.64
C SER A 36 17.93 -3.34 -5.72
N GLN A 37 17.40 -2.94 -6.88
CA GLN A 37 16.81 -1.61 -7.04
C GLN A 37 15.77 -1.30 -5.97
N ARG A 38 14.96 -2.27 -5.59
CA ARG A 38 13.97 -2.13 -4.51
C ARG A 38 14.64 -1.93 -3.14
N GLY A 39 15.70 -2.70 -2.86
CA GLY A 39 16.47 -2.55 -1.63
C GLY A 39 17.12 -1.17 -1.53
N ASP A 40 17.71 -0.69 -2.61
CA ASP A 40 18.34 0.64 -2.67
C ASP A 40 17.30 1.76 -2.45
N THR A 41 16.09 1.59 -2.96
CA THR A 41 15.00 2.57 -2.82
C THR A 41 14.38 2.55 -1.43
N TYR A 42 13.99 1.36 -0.92
CA TYR A 42 13.13 1.26 0.25
C TYR A 42 13.85 1.00 1.57
N ASN A 43 15.03 0.35 1.57
CA ASN A 43 15.75 0.07 2.83
C ASN A 43 16.04 1.33 3.66
N PRO A 44 16.46 2.48 3.06
CA PRO A 44 16.63 3.72 3.82
C PRO A 44 15.34 4.26 4.44
N LEU A 45 14.17 3.88 3.91
CA LEU A 45 12.85 4.35 4.32
C LEU A 45 12.15 3.40 5.30
N LEU A 46 12.70 2.20 5.52
CA LEU A 46 12.07 1.18 6.37
C LEU A 46 11.74 1.70 7.79
N PRO A 47 12.59 2.50 8.47
CA PRO A 47 12.23 2.99 9.79
C PRO A 47 10.93 3.82 9.84
N GLN A 48 10.62 4.52 8.75
CA GLN A 48 9.37 5.29 8.62
C GLN A 48 8.24 4.40 8.14
N ILE A 49 8.48 3.53 7.15
CA ILE A 49 7.49 2.58 6.60
C ILE A 49 6.96 1.63 7.67
N GLU A 50 7.81 1.17 8.58
CA GLU A 50 7.42 0.29 9.70
C GLU A 50 6.29 0.88 10.54
N LYS A 51 6.25 2.20 10.72
CA LYS A 51 5.18 2.87 11.47
C LYS A 51 3.84 2.73 10.78
N LEU A 52 3.81 2.90 9.47
CA LEU A 52 2.61 2.69 8.67
C LEU A 52 2.21 1.21 8.66
N VAL A 53 3.16 0.31 8.46
CA VAL A 53 2.89 -1.14 8.47
C VAL A 53 2.36 -1.59 9.82
N ALA A 54 2.83 -1.02 10.93
CA ALA A 54 2.31 -1.31 12.27
C ALA A 54 0.83 -0.87 12.40
N ALA A 55 0.47 0.31 11.90
CA ALA A 55 -0.92 0.76 11.86
C ALA A 55 -1.78 -0.14 10.96
N MET A 56 -1.27 -0.52 9.78
CA MET A 56 -1.94 -1.46 8.88
C MET A 56 -2.17 -2.82 9.55
N ARG A 57 -1.20 -3.31 10.33
CA ARG A 57 -1.33 -4.55 11.10
C ARG A 57 -2.43 -4.44 12.15
N THR A 58 -2.46 -3.34 12.91
CA THR A 58 -3.49 -3.09 13.91
C THR A 58 -4.90 -3.07 13.31
N VAL A 59 -5.06 -2.45 12.14
CA VAL A 59 -6.33 -2.46 11.41
C VAL A 59 -6.63 -3.86 10.89
N GLY A 60 -5.65 -4.53 10.27
CA GLY A 60 -5.80 -5.86 9.69
C GLY A 60 -6.19 -6.93 10.71
N ASP A 61 -5.66 -6.85 11.92
CA ASP A 61 -5.95 -7.81 13.00
C ASP A 61 -7.45 -7.88 13.35
N LYS A 62 -8.18 -6.76 13.19
CA LYS A 62 -9.64 -6.73 13.41
C LYS A 62 -10.41 -7.58 12.40
N TYR A 63 -9.86 -7.76 11.21
CA TYR A 63 -10.48 -8.48 10.09
C TYR A 63 -9.79 -9.83 9.81
N GLY A 64 -8.70 -10.14 10.53
CA GLY A 64 -7.91 -11.34 10.27
C GLY A 64 -7.15 -11.30 8.93
N ILE A 65 -6.74 -10.11 8.47
CA ILE A 65 -6.04 -9.90 7.21
C ILE A 65 -4.65 -9.30 7.40
N THR A 66 -3.80 -9.48 6.39
CA THR A 66 -2.41 -9.01 6.38
C THR A 66 -2.30 -7.52 6.03
N PRO A 67 -1.18 -6.84 6.33
CA PRO A 67 -0.93 -5.48 5.87
C PRO A 67 -1.08 -5.30 4.35
N ALA A 68 -0.62 -6.26 3.54
CA ALA A 68 -0.82 -6.21 2.09
C ALA A 68 -2.31 -6.16 1.71
N GLN A 69 -3.13 -6.95 2.37
CA GLN A 69 -4.58 -6.96 2.16
C GLN A 69 -5.25 -5.67 2.65
N VAL A 70 -4.73 -5.07 3.74
CA VAL A 70 -5.19 -3.74 4.20
C VAL A 70 -4.89 -2.66 3.16
N ALA A 71 -3.70 -2.67 2.54
CA ALA A 71 -3.36 -1.72 1.48
C ALA A 71 -4.31 -1.85 0.28
N LEU A 72 -4.63 -3.08 -0.13
CA LEU A 72 -5.59 -3.33 -1.20
C LEU A 72 -7.00 -2.86 -0.83
N ALA A 73 -7.48 -3.20 0.36
CA ALA A 73 -8.79 -2.76 0.86
C ALA A 73 -8.88 -1.23 0.94
N TRP A 74 -7.82 -0.56 1.36
CA TRP A 74 -7.74 0.90 1.36
C TRP A 74 -7.85 1.48 -0.06
N ALA A 75 -7.08 0.97 -1.01
CA ALA A 75 -7.12 1.44 -2.39
C ALA A 75 -8.52 1.27 -3.01
N ILE A 76 -9.17 0.13 -2.75
CA ILE A 76 -10.56 -0.13 -3.18
C ILE A 76 -11.51 0.84 -2.49
N GLY A 77 -11.36 1.07 -1.19
CA GLY A 77 -12.16 2.02 -0.41
C GLY A 77 -12.05 3.46 -0.91
N LYS A 78 -10.91 3.85 -1.48
CA LYS A 78 -10.74 5.13 -2.19
C LYS A 78 -11.50 5.19 -3.52
N GLY A 79 -12.09 4.09 -3.97
CA GLY A 79 -12.81 4.01 -5.25
C GLY A 79 -11.88 3.85 -6.44
N THR A 80 -10.74 3.19 -6.26
CA THR A 80 -9.81 2.85 -7.34
C THR A 80 -9.91 1.38 -7.70
N THR A 81 -9.39 1.01 -8.87
CA THR A 81 -9.16 -0.38 -9.28
C THR A 81 -7.66 -0.68 -9.14
N PRO A 82 -7.24 -1.41 -8.09
CA PRO A 82 -5.83 -1.74 -7.90
C PRO A 82 -5.30 -2.67 -8.97
N ILE A 83 -4.12 -2.35 -9.50
CA ILE A 83 -3.34 -3.26 -10.36
C ILE A 83 -2.30 -3.93 -9.48
N ILE A 84 -2.37 -5.25 -9.36
CA ILE A 84 -1.45 -6.03 -8.52
C ILE A 84 -0.54 -6.91 -9.37
N GLY A 85 0.75 -6.98 -9.00
CA GLY A 85 1.70 -7.95 -9.53
C GLY A 85 1.64 -9.23 -8.71
N VAL A 86 1.40 -10.36 -9.36
CA VAL A 86 1.36 -11.66 -8.71
C VAL A 86 2.31 -12.63 -9.40
N THR A 87 3.02 -13.44 -8.62
CA THR A 87 3.94 -14.48 -9.11
C THR A 87 3.56 -15.87 -8.60
N LYS A 88 2.57 -15.97 -7.70
CA LYS A 88 2.12 -17.21 -7.07
C LYS A 88 0.59 -17.21 -6.95
N PRO A 89 -0.07 -18.39 -7.11
CA PRO A 89 -1.53 -18.49 -6.94
C PRO A 89 -2.04 -18.00 -5.57
N ALA A 90 -1.28 -18.22 -4.50
CA ALA A 90 -1.64 -17.77 -3.17
C ALA A 90 -1.82 -16.24 -3.08
N GLN A 91 -1.04 -15.46 -3.83
CA GLN A 91 -1.17 -13.99 -3.86
C GLN A 91 -2.48 -13.55 -4.53
N VAL A 92 -2.99 -14.32 -5.49
CA VAL A 92 -4.32 -14.07 -6.08
C VAL A 92 -5.39 -14.33 -5.05
N GLN A 93 -5.28 -15.43 -4.30
CA GLN A 93 -6.23 -15.75 -3.23
C GLN A 93 -6.24 -14.69 -2.13
N ASP A 94 -5.06 -14.22 -1.71
CA ASP A 94 -4.93 -13.12 -0.74
C ASP A 94 -5.61 -11.83 -1.22
N ALA A 95 -5.46 -11.50 -2.50
CA ALA A 95 -6.15 -10.34 -3.08
C ALA A 95 -7.67 -10.50 -3.11
N LEU A 96 -8.16 -11.71 -3.41
CA LEU A 96 -9.61 -12.01 -3.38
C LEU A 96 -10.19 -11.90 -1.96
N GLU A 97 -9.43 -12.26 -0.93
CA GLU A 97 -9.87 -12.06 0.46
C GLU A 97 -9.93 -10.55 0.83
N ALA A 98 -8.98 -9.75 0.32
CA ALA A 98 -8.98 -8.31 0.55
C ALA A 98 -10.23 -7.60 0.01
N ILE A 99 -10.78 -8.07 -1.12
CA ILE A 99 -12.01 -7.51 -1.72
C ILE A 99 -13.22 -7.64 -0.80
N LYS A 100 -13.24 -8.63 0.09
CA LYS A 100 -14.34 -8.89 1.01
C LYS A 100 -14.36 -7.94 2.20
N VAL A 101 -13.28 -7.18 2.43
CA VAL A 101 -13.12 -6.30 3.58
C VAL A 101 -13.40 -4.86 3.17
N THR A 102 -14.30 -4.21 3.91
CA THR A 102 -14.56 -2.77 3.79
C THR A 102 -14.02 -2.10 5.05
N LEU A 103 -13.02 -1.26 4.90
CA LEU A 103 -12.48 -0.45 6.00
C LEU A 103 -13.46 0.67 6.34
N THR A 104 -13.57 0.99 7.62
CA THR A 104 -14.37 2.13 8.08
C THR A 104 -13.69 3.45 7.74
N ASP A 105 -14.45 4.55 7.73
CA ASP A 105 -13.91 5.89 7.48
C ASP A 105 -12.83 6.27 8.50
N ASP A 106 -13.01 5.89 9.78
CA ASP A 106 -12.01 6.12 10.83
C ASP A 106 -10.72 5.34 10.58
N GLU A 107 -10.82 4.09 10.13
CA GLU A 107 -9.65 3.27 9.77
C GLU A 107 -8.92 3.83 8.55
N MET A 108 -9.66 4.24 7.54
CA MET A 108 -9.10 4.92 6.36
C MET A 108 -8.33 6.17 6.78
N LYS A 109 -8.93 7.00 7.63
CA LYS A 109 -8.33 8.23 8.14
C LYS A 109 -7.06 7.96 8.96
N VAL A 110 -7.09 6.99 9.88
CA VAL A 110 -5.91 6.61 10.67
C VAL A 110 -4.74 6.18 9.79
N LEU A 111 -5.00 5.39 8.75
CA LEU A 111 -3.96 4.96 7.80
C LEU A 111 -3.39 6.15 7.02
N GLU A 112 -4.24 7.07 6.55
CA GLU A 112 -3.83 8.25 5.80
C GLU A 112 -3.00 9.21 6.67
N GLU A 113 -3.46 9.53 7.86
CA GLU A 113 -2.72 10.38 8.82
C GLU A 113 -1.37 9.75 9.21
N THR A 114 -1.34 8.42 9.42
CA THR A 114 -0.10 7.71 9.72
C THR A 114 0.86 7.79 8.53
N ALA A 115 0.38 7.59 7.31
CA ALA A 115 1.19 7.67 6.10
C ALA A 115 1.78 9.08 5.91
N GLU A 116 0.97 10.13 6.06
CA GLU A 116 1.41 11.53 5.99
C GLU A 116 2.50 11.83 7.05
N ASN A 117 2.30 11.35 8.28
CA ASN A 117 3.24 11.56 9.38
C ASN A 117 4.57 10.81 9.22
N THR A 118 4.68 9.84 8.31
CA THR A 118 5.98 9.21 7.99
C THR A 118 6.92 10.17 7.27
N GLY A 119 6.38 11.13 6.53
CA GLY A 119 7.16 12.03 5.67
C GLY A 119 7.84 11.33 4.49
N VAL A 120 7.48 10.08 4.21
CA VAL A 120 8.05 9.30 3.10
C VAL A 120 7.47 9.77 1.77
N ASP A 121 8.33 10.04 0.82
CA ASP A 121 7.98 10.31 -0.58
C ASP A 121 8.63 9.25 -1.47
N THR A 122 7.81 8.41 -2.09
CA THR A 122 8.25 7.31 -2.98
C THR A 122 8.02 7.63 -4.44
N ARG A 123 7.60 8.86 -4.78
CA ARG A 123 7.33 9.24 -6.16
C ARG A 123 8.59 9.12 -7.01
N GLY A 124 8.46 8.45 -8.14
CA GLY A 124 9.52 8.33 -9.14
C GLY A 124 9.57 9.55 -10.08
N ALA A 125 10.62 9.63 -10.90
CA ALA A 125 10.79 10.73 -11.86
C ALA A 125 9.61 10.86 -12.84
N TRP A 126 8.93 9.77 -13.12
CA TRP A 126 7.75 9.72 -14.00
C TRP A 126 6.46 10.28 -13.36
N GLU A 127 6.46 10.51 -12.06
CA GLU A 127 5.33 11.05 -11.28
C GLU A 127 5.52 12.54 -10.97
N MET A 128 6.68 13.09 -11.35
CA MET A 128 6.97 14.51 -11.17
C MET A 128 6.18 15.34 -12.19
N PRO A 129 5.79 16.58 -11.85
CA PRO A 129 5.15 17.47 -12.79
C PRO A 129 5.98 17.62 -14.07
N MET A 130 5.35 17.42 -15.22
CA MET A 130 5.99 17.77 -16.49
C MET A 130 6.10 19.29 -16.55
N ILE A 131 7.34 19.77 -16.55
CA ILE A 131 7.68 21.19 -16.65
C ILE A 131 7.64 21.60 -18.13
#